data_139f22d3b30ebd0cb678bceadfa3dec7
#
_entry.id   139f22d3b30ebd0cb678bceadfa3dec7
#
_cell.length_a   1.000
_cell.length_b   1.000
_cell.length_c   1.000
_cell.angle_alpha   90.00
_cell.angle_beta   90.00
_cell.angle_gamma   90.00
#
_symmetry.space_group_name_H-M   'P 1'
#
loop_
_entity.id
_entity.type
_entity.pdbx_description
1 polymer ?
#
loop_
_entity_poly.entity_id
_entity_poly.type
_entity_poly.pdbx_seq_one_letter_code
_entity_poly.pdbx_strand_id
1 'polypeptide(L)'
;HLVFLTNNFVLPAPTVAVLYKCRWQIELFFKWIKQHLRIKAFYGTSENAVKTQIWIAVSTYVLVAIIRKRLHLEQNLYTILQILSVTLFEKVPLNQLFANYDYKNSAEFKEPLYKQLNLFNY
;
A
#
# COMPACT_ATOMS: atom_id res chain seq x y z
N HIS A 1 -14.34 5.63 24.54
CA HIS A 1 -15.21 4.49 24.76
C HIS A 1 -15.89 4.12 23.45
N LEU A 2 -15.74 2.86 23.00
CA LEU A 2 -16.44 2.32 21.83
C LEU A 2 -17.56 1.39 22.33
N VAL A 3 -18.75 1.59 21.79
CA VAL A 3 -19.92 0.77 22.10
C VAL A 3 -20.31 -0.02 20.87
N PHE A 4 -20.41 -1.33 20.98
CA PHE A 4 -20.82 -2.23 19.91
C PHE A 4 -22.20 -2.81 20.21
N LEU A 5 -23.12 -2.67 19.26
CA LEU A 5 -24.44 -3.28 19.33
C LEU A 5 -24.40 -4.62 18.59
N THR A 6 -24.93 -5.66 19.22
CA THR A 6 -25.05 -6.99 18.63
C THR A 6 -26.35 -7.63 19.06
N ASN A 7 -26.92 -8.44 18.18
CA ASN A 7 -28.03 -9.33 18.49
C ASN A 7 -27.57 -10.78 18.77
N ASN A 8 -26.26 -11.01 18.81
CA ASN A 8 -25.68 -12.30 19.14
C ASN A 8 -25.41 -12.35 20.65
N PHE A 9 -26.14 -13.16 21.38
CA PHE A 9 -26.00 -13.32 22.83
C PHE A 9 -25.18 -14.56 23.22
N VAL A 10 -24.68 -15.31 22.23
CA VAL A 10 -23.89 -16.53 22.46
C VAL A 10 -22.39 -16.21 22.53
N LEU A 11 -21.94 -15.24 21.74
CA LEU A 11 -20.52 -14.88 21.69
C LEU A 11 -20.11 -13.96 22.86
N PRO A 12 -18.94 -14.22 23.48
CA PRO A 12 -18.38 -13.31 24.48
C PRO A 12 -18.12 -11.92 23.90
N ALA A 13 -18.32 -10.86 24.71
CA ALA A 13 -18.11 -9.47 24.29
C ALA A 13 -16.73 -9.19 23.66
N PRO A 14 -15.59 -9.74 24.15
CA PRO A 14 -14.29 -9.59 23.49
C PRO A 14 -14.26 -10.15 22.07
N THR A 15 -14.93 -11.28 21.83
CA THR A 15 -15.02 -11.90 20.49
C THR A 15 -15.78 -11.00 19.51
N VAL A 16 -16.87 -10.39 19.95
CA VAL A 16 -17.65 -9.43 19.15
C VAL A 16 -16.77 -8.22 18.77
N ALA A 17 -15.99 -7.70 19.71
CA ALA A 17 -15.07 -6.60 19.46
C ALA A 17 -13.99 -6.96 18.43
N VAL A 18 -13.43 -8.18 18.50
CA VAL A 18 -12.44 -8.68 17.53
C VAL A 18 -13.06 -8.82 16.13
N LEU A 19 -14.26 -9.37 16.02
CA LEU A 19 -14.97 -9.49 14.74
C LEU A 19 -15.24 -8.12 14.12
N TYR A 20 -15.62 -7.14 14.92
CA TYR A 20 -15.83 -5.77 14.46
C TYR A 20 -14.52 -5.13 13.97
N LYS A 21 -13.42 -5.36 14.67
CA LYS A 21 -12.09 -4.93 14.25
C LYS A 21 -11.68 -5.56 12.90
N CYS A 22 -11.95 -6.84 12.70
CA CYS A 22 -11.68 -7.52 11.42
C CYS A 22 -12.49 -6.89 10.27
N ARG A 23 -13.76 -6.54 10.50
CA ARG A 23 -14.58 -5.83 9.51
C ARG A 23 -13.96 -4.48 9.13
N TRP A 24 -13.45 -3.73 10.11
CA TRP A 24 -12.77 -2.47 9.86
C TRP A 24 -11.52 -2.61 8.97
N GLN A 25 -10.78 -3.71 9.10
CA GLN A 25 -9.65 -4.01 8.22
C GLN A 25 -10.06 -4.13 6.75
N ILE A 26 -11.24 -4.67 6.47
CA ILE A 26 -11.79 -4.76 5.11
C ILE A 26 -12.04 -3.35 4.55
N GLU A 27 -12.58 -2.45 5.36
CA GLU A 27 -12.80 -1.05 4.93
C GLU A 27 -11.47 -0.33 4.63
N LEU A 28 -10.45 -0.52 5.46
CA LEU A 28 -9.11 0.02 5.23
C LEU A 28 -8.48 -0.54 3.96
N PHE A 29 -8.66 -1.84 3.67
CA PHE A 29 -8.22 -2.46 2.44
C PHE A 29 -8.86 -1.81 1.20
N PHE A 30 -10.19 -1.67 1.17
CA PHE A 30 -10.87 -1.02 0.06
C PHE A 30 -10.53 0.47 -0.07
N LYS A 31 -10.34 1.16 1.06
CA LYS A 31 -9.86 2.55 1.07
C LYS A 31 -8.49 2.65 0.40
N TRP A 32 -7.56 1.77 0.76
CA TRP A 32 -6.22 1.72 0.17
C TRP A 32 -6.27 1.47 -1.34
N ILE A 33 -7.04 0.48 -1.79
CA ILE A 33 -7.23 0.17 -3.22
C ILE A 33 -7.77 1.39 -3.98
N LYS A 34 -8.80 2.04 -3.45
CA LYS A 34 -9.39 3.25 -4.08
C LYS A 34 -8.39 4.40 -4.17
N GLN A 35 -7.53 4.56 -3.17
CA GLN A 35 -6.55 5.65 -3.13
C GLN A 35 -5.38 5.42 -4.09
N HIS A 36 -4.86 4.21 -4.18
CA HIS A 36 -3.58 3.94 -4.83
C HIS A 36 -3.69 3.22 -6.18
N LEU A 37 -4.78 2.52 -6.45
CA LEU A 37 -4.98 1.74 -7.69
C LEU A 37 -5.99 2.37 -8.67
N ARG A 38 -6.30 3.67 -8.47
CA ARG A 38 -7.13 4.49 -9.37
C ARG A 38 -8.49 3.88 -9.75
N ILE A 39 -9.15 3.15 -8.82
CA ILE A 39 -10.53 2.65 -9.02
C ILE A 39 -11.59 3.75 -8.80
N LYS A 40 -11.22 5.01 -8.92
CA LYS A 40 -12.18 6.13 -8.80
C LYS A 40 -13.00 6.35 -10.08
N ALA A 41 -12.47 5.91 -11.21
CA ALA A 41 -13.13 5.95 -12.50
C ALA A 41 -12.95 4.59 -13.19
N PHE A 42 -14.04 4.06 -13.74
CA PHE A 42 -13.99 2.84 -14.50
C PHE A 42 -13.76 3.17 -15.98
N TYR A 43 -12.83 2.46 -16.62
CA TYR A 43 -12.50 2.65 -18.03
C TYR A 43 -13.59 2.12 -18.96
N GLY A 44 -14.40 1.16 -18.48
CA GLY A 44 -15.50 0.59 -19.22
C GLY A 44 -16.80 0.67 -18.44
N THR A 45 -17.92 0.76 -19.17
CA THR A 45 -19.28 0.86 -18.61
C THR A 45 -19.97 -0.49 -18.46
N SER A 46 -19.43 -1.55 -19.11
CA SER A 46 -20.00 -2.88 -18.99
C SER A 46 -19.68 -3.51 -17.62
N GLU A 47 -20.60 -4.33 -17.12
CA GLU A 47 -20.42 -5.04 -15.85
C GLU A 47 -19.12 -5.86 -15.81
N ASN A 48 -18.79 -6.53 -16.92
CA ASN A 48 -17.56 -7.30 -17.01
C ASN A 48 -16.30 -6.42 -16.97
N ALA A 49 -16.32 -5.25 -17.61
CA ALA A 49 -15.20 -4.31 -17.55
C ALA A 49 -14.95 -3.82 -16.12
N VAL A 50 -16.02 -3.46 -15.41
CA VAL A 50 -15.96 -3.04 -13.99
C VAL A 50 -15.41 -4.16 -13.11
N LYS A 51 -15.95 -5.38 -13.23
CA LYS A 51 -15.47 -6.55 -12.49
C LYS A 51 -13.99 -6.83 -12.77
N THR A 52 -13.59 -6.80 -14.03
CA THR A 52 -12.19 -7.02 -14.44
C THR A 52 -11.26 -6.00 -13.80
N GLN A 53 -11.62 -4.72 -13.81
CA GLN A 53 -10.81 -3.67 -13.20
C GLN A 53 -10.66 -3.87 -11.69
N ILE A 54 -11.73 -4.27 -11.00
CA ILE A 54 -11.68 -4.58 -9.56
C ILE A 54 -10.75 -5.78 -9.30
N TRP A 55 -10.85 -6.85 -10.09
CA TRP A 55 -10.00 -8.02 -9.93
C TRP A 55 -8.53 -7.71 -10.19
N ILE A 56 -8.22 -6.91 -11.20
CA ILE A 56 -6.84 -6.45 -11.46
C ILE A 56 -6.30 -5.70 -10.24
N ALA A 57 -7.08 -4.79 -9.67
CA ALA A 57 -6.64 -4.02 -8.52
C ALA A 57 -6.41 -4.90 -7.27
N VAL A 58 -7.31 -5.83 -6.99
CA VAL A 58 -7.16 -6.78 -5.88
C VAL A 58 -5.91 -7.65 -6.09
N SER A 59 -5.71 -8.17 -7.31
CA SER A 59 -4.55 -8.97 -7.65
C SER A 59 -3.24 -8.20 -7.50
N THR A 60 -3.20 -6.95 -7.95
CA THR A 60 -2.03 -6.07 -7.80
C THR A 60 -1.70 -5.85 -6.33
N TYR A 61 -2.70 -5.55 -5.50
CA TYR A 61 -2.49 -5.40 -4.05
C TYR A 61 -1.89 -6.66 -3.42
N VAL A 62 -2.47 -7.82 -3.73
CA VAL A 62 -2.01 -9.10 -3.19
C VAL A 62 -0.58 -9.40 -3.63
N LEU A 63 -0.24 -9.19 -4.91
CA LEU A 63 1.12 -9.38 -5.42
C LEU A 63 2.13 -8.49 -4.70
N VAL A 64 1.84 -7.21 -4.53
CA VAL A 64 2.71 -6.27 -3.80
C VAL A 64 2.86 -6.69 -2.33
N ALA A 65 1.78 -7.13 -1.68
CA ALA A 65 1.83 -7.63 -0.32
C ALA A 65 2.67 -8.91 -0.18
N ILE A 66 2.60 -9.83 -1.16
CA ILE A 66 3.43 -11.03 -1.22
C ILE A 66 4.91 -10.65 -1.39
N ILE A 67 5.24 -9.74 -2.31
CA ILE A 67 6.61 -9.26 -2.52
C ILE A 67 7.17 -8.67 -1.23
N ARG A 68 6.43 -7.77 -0.59
CA ARG A 68 6.81 -7.18 0.69
C ARG A 68 7.13 -8.24 1.75
N LYS A 69 6.23 -9.23 1.88
CA LYS A 69 6.39 -10.30 2.88
C LYS A 69 7.57 -11.22 2.57
N ARG A 70 7.74 -11.62 1.30
CA ARG A 70 8.82 -12.55 0.89
C ARG A 70 10.21 -11.94 0.96
N LEU A 71 10.33 -10.68 0.62
CA LEU A 71 11.60 -9.96 0.63
C LEU A 71 11.86 -9.21 1.94
N HIS A 72 10.98 -9.35 2.94
CA HIS A 72 11.07 -8.69 4.25
C HIS A 72 11.30 -7.17 4.14
N LEU A 73 10.60 -6.52 3.17
CA LEU A 73 10.75 -5.10 2.92
C LEU A 73 10.11 -4.26 4.03
N GLU A 74 10.82 -3.26 4.53
CA GLU A 74 10.32 -2.33 5.54
C GLU A 74 9.41 -1.24 4.93
N GLN A 75 9.59 -0.95 3.64
CA GLN A 75 8.83 0.05 2.91
C GLN A 75 7.32 -0.25 2.95
N ASN A 76 6.52 0.82 2.91
CA ASN A 76 5.07 0.66 2.82
C ASN A 76 4.65 0.13 1.43
N LEU A 77 3.44 -0.45 1.34
CA LEU A 77 2.93 -1.03 0.10
C LEU A 77 2.85 -0.04 -1.06
N TYR A 78 2.59 1.23 -0.77
CA TYR A 78 2.50 2.26 -1.80
C TYR A 78 3.87 2.58 -2.41
N THR A 79 4.91 2.71 -1.60
CA THR A 79 6.29 2.91 -2.08
C THR A 79 6.74 1.74 -2.95
N ILE A 80 6.49 0.50 -2.53
CA ILE A 80 6.79 -0.69 -3.32
C ILE A 80 6.05 -0.66 -4.66
N LEU A 81 4.77 -0.31 -4.64
CA LEU A 81 3.96 -0.17 -5.86
C LEU A 81 4.54 0.91 -6.80
N GLN A 82 4.97 2.05 -6.28
CA GLN A 82 5.60 3.12 -7.08
C GLN A 82 6.89 2.64 -7.73
N ILE A 83 7.78 2.01 -6.98
CA ILE A 83 9.04 1.47 -7.51
C ILE A 83 8.73 0.47 -8.64
N LEU A 84 7.84 -0.49 -8.39
CA LEU A 84 7.46 -1.48 -9.39
C LEU A 84 6.80 -0.86 -10.62
N SER A 85 6.02 0.20 -10.48
CA SER A 85 5.34 0.83 -11.61
C SER A 85 6.31 1.49 -12.61
N VAL A 86 7.46 1.94 -12.13
CA VAL A 86 8.51 2.57 -12.97
C VAL A 86 9.44 1.52 -13.56
N THR A 87 9.70 0.45 -12.82
CA THR A 87 10.69 -0.58 -13.18
C THR A 87 10.10 -1.86 -13.75
N LEU A 88 8.79 -1.88 -14.03
CA LEU A 88 8.05 -3.08 -14.45
C LEU A 88 8.65 -3.77 -15.68
N PHE A 89 9.24 -3.02 -16.60
CA PHE A 89 9.84 -3.53 -17.83
C PHE A 89 11.37 -3.72 -17.73
N GLU A 90 11.97 -3.41 -16.59
CA GLU A 90 13.38 -3.65 -16.36
C GLU A 90 13.61 -5.12 -15.97
N LYS A 91 14.56 -5.78 -16.64
CA LYS A 91 14.95 -7.16 -16.34
C LYS A 91 15.96 -7.20 -15.19
N VAL A 92 15.57 -6.69 -14.03
CA VAL A 92 16.41 -6.66 -12.83
C VAL A 92 15.79 -7.55 -11.75
N PRO A 93 16.58 -8.35 -11.02
CA PRO A 93 16.08 -9.11 -9.87
C PRO A 93 15.48 -8.19 -8.80
N LEU A 94 14.31 -8.55 -8.26
CA LEU A 94 13.58 -7.71 -7.30
C LEU A 94 14.39 -7.35 -6.05
N ASN A 95 15.16 -8.28 -5.51
CA ASN A 95 16.04 -8.04 -4.37
C ASN A 95 17.09 -6.96 -4.64
N GLN A 96 17.67 -6.94 -5.84
CA GLN A 96 18.63 -5.93 -6.25
C GLN A 96 17.98 -4.56 -6.47
N LEU A 97 16.76 -4.56 -7.03
CA LEU A 97 15.97 -3.36 -7.23
C LEU A 97 15.72 -2.60 -5.92
N PHE A 98 15.27 -3.31 -4.90
CA PHE A 98 14.97 -2.70 -3.59
C PHE A 98 16.23 -2.33 -2.81
N ALA A 99 17.31 -3.10 -2.90
CA ALA A 99 18.59 -2.74 -2.30
C ALA A 99 19.17 -1.42 -2.87
N ASN A 100 19.07 -1.22 -4.19
CA ASN A 100 19.51 0.01 -4.84
C ASN A 100 18.66 1.22 -4.43
N TYR A 101 17.36 1.02 -4.17
CA TYR A 101 16.47 2.07 -3.71
C TYR A 101 16.82 2.54 -2.30
N ASP A 102 17.08 1.62 -1.39
CA ASP A 102 17.49 1.93 -0.01
C ASP A 102 18.84 2.65 0.04
N TYR A 103 19.79 2.24 -0.80
CA TYR A 103 21.08 2.92 -0.92
C TYR A 103 20.94 4.37 -1.38
N LYS A 104 20.12 4.66 -2.40
CA LYS A 104 19.88 6.02 -2.90
C LYS A 104 19.25 6.91 -1.83
N ASN A 105 18.20 6.43 -1.14
CA ASN A 105 17.57 7.20 -0.06
C ASN A 105 18.52 7.45 1.12
N SER A 106 19.36 6.49 1.45
CA SER A 106 20.37 6.65 2.52
C SER A 106 21.48 7.63 2.13
N ALA A 107 21.78 7.77 0.84
CA ALA A 107 22.76 8.73 0.33
C ALA A 107 22.20 10.16 0.28
N GLU A 108 20.94 10.35 -0.12
CA GLU A 108 20.27 11.66 -0.12
C GLU A 108 20.11 12.24 1.29
N PHE A 109 19.90 11.41 2.30
CA PHE A 109 19.88 11.85 3.72
C PHE A 109 21.27 12.20 4.29
N LYS A 110 22.36 11.86 3.60
CA LYS A 110 23.72 12.19 4.03
C LYS A 110 24.29 13.45 3.39
N GLU A 111 23.59 14.10 2.47
CA GLU A 111 24.00 15.45 2.06
C GLU A 111 23.63 16.44 3.18
N PRO A 112 24.62 17.12 3.76
CA PRO A 112 24.36 17.97 4.92
C PRO A 112 23.53 19.19 4.49
N LEU A 113 22.55 19.52 5.31
CA LEU A 113 21.55 20.61 5.18
C LEU A 113 22.19 22.03 5.02
N TYR A 114 23.52 22.17 5.16
CA TYR A 114 24.21 23.46 5.13
C TYR A 114 24.49 23.99 3.71
N LYS A 115 24.25 23.21 2.64
CA LYS A 115 24.33 23.75 1.28
C LYS A 115 23.15 24.66 0.91
N GLN A 116 22.04 24.60 1.65
CA GLN A 116 20.88 25.47 1.41
C GLN A 116 20.95 26.82 2.14
N LEU A 117 21.82 26.96 3.15
CA LEU A 117 21.92 28.19 3.94
C LEU A 117 22.78 29.30 3.30
N ASN A 118 23.54 29.01 2.25
CA ASN A 118 24.38 30.00 1.58
C ASN A 118 23.71 30.77 0.42
N LEU A 119 22.42 30.57 0.18
CA LEU A 119 21.65 31.26 -0.88
C LEU A 119 20.96 32.55 -0.44
N PHE A 120 21.07 32.93 0.83
CA PHE A 120 20.39 34.12 1.41
C PHE A 120 21.36 35.13 2.07
N ASN A 121 22.65 35.11 1.75
CA ASN A 121 23.57 36.18 2.10
C ASN A 121 23.83 37.05 0.91
N TYR A 122 22.92 37.99 0.67
CA TYR A 122 23.14 39.30 0.07
C TYR A 122 22.45 40.35 0.90
#